data_35e11b86d04f082be59dd7ebd042bf07
#
_entry.id   35e11b86d04f082be59dd7ebd042bf07
#
_cell.length_a   1.000
_cell.length_b   1.000
_cell.length_c   1.000
_cell.angle_alpha   90.00
_cell.angle_beta   90.00
_cell.angle_gamma   90.00
#
_symmetry.space_group_name_H-M   'P 1'
#
loop_
_entity.id
_entity.type
_entity.pdbx_description
1 polymer ?
#
loop_
_entity_poly.entity_id
_entity_poly.type
_entity_poly.pdbx_seq_one_letter_code
_entity_poly.pdbx_strand_id
1 'polypeptide(L)'
;LEAGALATSFTASQGLMLMIPTMHRISGERLPGVLHVASRTVGTHAFSIFGDHSDVMNCRQTGFAMLSSGSVQQAADLAAVAHLSAIKARIPFLHFFDGFRTSHEIQKIDVLTYDEYAKLVDYNALAAFRANALNPEDPRMRSLVDNPDIYFQLRESNNTDYAQLP
;
A
#
# COMPACT_ATOMS: atom_id res chain seq x y z
N LEU A 1 5.87 8.99 -5.02
CA LEU A 1 4.55 9.40 -4.51
C LEU A 1 4.49 10.89 -4.20
N GLU A 2 5.43 11.44 -3.46
CA GLU A 2 5.44 12.87 -3.09
C GLU A 2 5.47 13.83 -4.30
N ALA A 3 6.05 13.37 -5.42
CA ALA A 3 6.07 14.12 -6.68
C ALA A 3 4.79 13.96 -7.53
N GLY A 4 3.71 13.41 -6.98
CA GLY A 4 2.43 13.23 -7.65
C GLY A 4 2.34 12.03 -8.61
N ALA A 5 3.36 11.17 -8.64
CA ALA A 5 3.33 9.93 -9.39
C ALA A 5 2.76 8.79 -8.54
N LEU A 6 1.82 8.02 -9.07
CA LEU A 6 1.41 6.76 -8.46
C LEU A 6 2.57 5.77 -8.54
N ALA A 7 2.77 5.04 -7.47
CA ALA A 7 3.85 4.06 -7.38
C ALA A 7 3.37 2.77 -6.73
N THR A 8 3.88 1.67 -7.25
CA THR A 8 3.72 0.34 -6.68
C THR A 8 5.07 -0.36 -6.60
N SER A 9 5.17 -1.35 -5.73
CA SER A 9 6.35 -2.20 -5.63
C SER A 9 5.96 -3.63 -5.30
N PHE A 10 6.84 -4.56 -5.64
CA PHE A 10 6.70 -5.99 -5.36
C PHE A 10 7.85 -6.41 -4.46
N THR A 11 7.54 -7.16 -3.40
CA THR A 11 8.55 -7.57 -2.42
C THR A 11 8.13 -8.86 -1.71
N ALA A 12 9.00 -9.36 -0.83
CA ALA A 12 8.78 -10.51 0.02
C ALA A 12 9.73 -10.47 1.23
N SER A 13 9.35 -11.06 2.34
CA SER A 13 10.21 -11.37 3.48
C SER A 13 11.10 -10.20 3.94
N GLN A 14 12.42 -10.36 3.96
CA GLN A 14 13.38 -9.34 4.38
C GLN A 14 13.28 -8.05 3.56
N GLY A 15 12.94 -8.14 2.26
CA GLY A 15 12.75 -6.96 1.43
C GLY A 15 11.63 -6.07 1.96
N LEU A 16 10.52 -6.67 2.43
CA LEU A 16 9.45 -5.92 3.08
C LEU A 16 9.91 -5.31 4.40
N MET A 17 10.70 -6.04 5.18
CA MET A 17 11.22 -5.53 6.47
C MET A 17 12.07 -4.27 6.29
N LEU A 18 12.86 -4.19 5.22
CA LEU A 18 13.66 -3.01 4.88
C LEU A 18 12.80 -1.79 4.50
N MET A 19 11.55 -2.00 4.10
CA MET A 19 10.62 -0.92 3.73
C MET A 19 9.89 -0.29 4.92
N ILE A 20 9.88 -0.92 6.10
CA ILE A 20 9.09 -0.50 7.26
C ILE A 20 9.24 0.99 7.59
N PRO A 21 10.45 1.57 7.68
CA PRO A 21 10.58 3.00 7.97
C PRO A 21 9.91 3.89 6.93
N THR A 22 10.05 3.53 5.65
CA THR A 22 9.41 4.25 4.54
C THR A 22 7.89 4.05 4.54
N MET A 23 7.41 2.87 4.93
CA MET A 23 5.98 2.59 5.04
C MET A 23 5.32 3.50 6.09
N HIS A 24 5.94 3.67 7.27
CA HIS A 24 5.45 4.63 8.27
C HIS A 24 5.31 6.05 7.71
N ARG A 25 6.27 6.48 6.90
CA ARG A 25 6.22 7.79 6.27
C ARG A 25 5.11 7.88 5.23
N ILE A 26 5.01 6.91 4.32
CA ILE A 26 3.97 6.86 3.27
C ILE A 26 2.57 6.92 3.91
N SER A 27 2.33 6.15 4.96
CA SER A 27 1.04 6.15 5.65
C SER A 27 0.79 7.45 6.41
N GLY A 28 1.81 7.98 7.09
CA GLY A 28 1.71 9.24 7.83
C GLY A 28 1.39 10.44 6.92
N GLU A 29 1.91 10.46 5.71
CA GLU A 29 1.63 11.48 4.71
C GLU A 29 0.38 11.16 3.85
N ARG A 30 -0.29 10.05 4.10
CA ARG A 30 -1.51 9.60 3.40
C ARG A 30 -1.32 9.55 1.88
N LEU A 31 -0.22 8.92 1.46
CA LEU A 31 0.12 8.76 0.04
C LEU A 31 -0.46 7.45 -0.49
N PRO A 32 -1.10 7.46 -1.68
CA PRO A 32 -1.78 6.28 -2.25
C PRO A 32 -0.80 5.29 -2.88
N GLY A 33 0.08 4.70 -2.08
CA GLY A 33 1.03 3.67 -2.49
C GLY A 33 0.45 2.28 -2.31
N VAL A 34 0.84 1.34 -3.18
CA VAL A 34 0.48 -0.08 -3.04
C VAL A 34 1.74 -0.93 -3.08
N LEU A 35 1.88 -1.81 -2.08
CA LEU A 35 2.90 -2.85 -2.05
C LEU A 35 2.23 -4.20 -2.28
N HIS A 36 2.70 -4.95 -3.27
CA HIS A 36 2.29 -6.33 -3.50
C HIS A 36 3.33 -7.27 -2.89
N VAL A 37 2.91 -8.16 -2.02
CA VAL A 37 3.81 -9.00 -1.23
C VAL A 37 3.52 -10.47 -1.47
N ALA A 38 4.48 -11.17 -2.05
CA ALA A 38 4.51 -12.62 -2.04
C ALA A 38 5.01 -13.07 -0.66
N SER A 39 4.08 -13.18 0.29
CA SER A 39 4.36 -13.31 1.72
C SER A 39 5.12 -14.59 2.05
N ARG A 40 6.24 -14.47 2.75
CA ARG A 40 7.15 -15.56 3.11
C ARG A 40 7.70 -15.37 4.52
N THR A 41 8.14 -16.49 5.10
CA THR A 41 8.85 -16.51 6.37
C THR A 41 10.00 -15.49 6.38
N VAL A 42 10.07 -14.70 7.43
CA VAL A 42 11.25 -13.87 7.70
C VAL A 42 12.41 -14.79 8.12
N GLY A 43 13.58 -14.60 7.52
CA GLY A 43 14.75 -15.40 7.83
C GLY A 43 15.17 -15.23 9.30
N THR A 44 15.41 -16.36 9.98
CA THR A 44 15.89 -16.44 11.35
C THR A 44 17.14 -17.32 11.41
N HIS A 45 17.06 -18.54 11.99
CA HIS A 45 18.12 -19.53 11.94
C HIS A 45 18.32 -20.13 10.52
N ALA A 46 17.27 -20.06 9.69
CA ALA A 46 17.26 -20.50 8.30
C ALA A 46 16.26 -19.66 7.49
N PHE A 47 16.31 -19.78 6.17
CA PHE A 47 15.32 -19.29 5.25
C PHE A 47 14.31 -20.39 4.92
N SER A 48 13.07 -20.01 4.64
CA SER A 48 12.07 -20.89 4.04
C SER A 48 11.48 -20.22 2.80
N ILE A 49 11.25 -21.01 1.75
CA ILE A 49 10.61 -20.54 0.52
C ILE A 49 9.09 -20.61 0.59
N PHE A 50 8.56 -21.33 1.58
CA PHE A 50 7.12 -21.52 1.72
C PHE A 50 6.44 -20.27 2.25
N GLY A 51 5.16 -20.13 1.89
CA GLY A 51 4.30 -19.04 2.34
C GLY A 51 4.15 -19.01 3.86
N ASP A 52 4.24 -17.82 4.39
CA ASP A 52 4.09 -17.50 5.80
C ASP A 52 3.73 -16.02 5.92
N HIS A 53 3.02 -15.65 6.98
CA HIS A 53 2.58 -14.26 7.19
C HIS A 53 3.45 -13.47 8.18
N SER A 54 4.59 -14.00 8.60
CA SER A 54 5.47 -13.31 9.55
C SER A 54 5.99 -11.97 9.03
N ASP A 55 6.26 -11.86 7.73
CA ASP A 55 6.70 -10.62 7.12
C ASP A 55 5.59 -9.55 7.13
N VAL A 56 4.40 -9.84 6.64
CA VAL A 56 3.29 -8.87 6.60
C VAL A 56 2.78 -8.53 8.00
N MET A 57 2.78 -9.48 8.93
CA MET A 57 2.38 -9.21 10.32
C MET A 57 3.34 -8.27 11.03
N ASN A 58 4.61 -8.26 10.69
CA ASN A 58 5.57 -7.26 11.19
C ASN A 58 5.26 -5.84 10.68
N CYS A 59 4.51 -5.71 9.59
CA CYS A 59 4.13 -4.43 9.01
C CYS A 59 2.77 -3.89 9.51
N ARG A 60 2.03 -4.64 10.32
CA ARG A 60 0.66 -4.29 10.75
C ARG A 60 0.54 -2.93 11.45
N GLN A 61 1.64 -2.43 12.04
CA GLN A 61 1.66 -1.15 12.75
C GLN A 61 2.07 0.04 11.87
N THR A 62 2.38 -0.20 10.59
CA THR A 62 2.87 0.86 9.68
C THR A 62 1.79 1.81 9.21
N GLY A 63 0.50 1.46 9.39
CA GLY A 63 -0.64 2.24 8.92
C GLY A 63 -1.05 1.94 7.47
N PHE A 64 -0.51 0.90 6.85
CA PHE A 64 -1.03 0.36 5.59
C PHE A 64 -2.30 -0.44 5.84
N ALA A 65 -3.33 -0.24 5.01
CA ALA A 65 -4.47 -1.15 4.96
C ALA A 65 -4.02 -2.49 4.39
N MET A 66 -4.37 -3.58 5.05
CA MET A 66 -3.91 -4.93 4.70
C MET A 66 -4.99 -5.68 3.96
N LEU A 67 -4.67 -6.21 2.76
CA LEU A 67 -5.59 -6.92 1.90
C LEU A 67 -4.98 -8.26 1.48
N SER A 68 -5.64 -9.37 1.83
CA SER A 68 -5.17 -10.73 1.58
C SER A 68 -5.90 -11.38 0.42
N SER A 69 -5.19 -12.10 -0.43
CA SER A 69 -5.72 -12.91 -1.53
C SER A 69 -5.39 -14.39 -1.32
N GLY A 70 -6.36 -15.27 -1.54
CA GLY A 70 -6.23 -16.72 -1.36
C GLY A 70 -6.14 -17.52 -2.65
N SER A 71 -6.19 -16.88 -3.83
CA SER A 71 -6.06 -17.52 -5.14
C SER A 71 -5.47 -16.57 -6.17
N VAL A 72 -5.05 -17.10 -7.33
CA VAL A 72 -4.51 -16.29 -8.43
C VAL A 72 -5.53 -15.30 -8.98
N GLN A 73 -6.81 -15.71 -9.11
CA GLN A 73 -7.89 -14.81 -9.52
C GLN A 73 -8.07 -13.67 -8.51
N GLN A 74 -8.16 -14.01 -7.22
CA GLN A 74 -8.26 -12.99 -6.18
C GLN A 74 -7.05 -12.06 -6.13
N ALA A 75 -5.84 -12.58 -6.39
CA ALA A 75 -4.64 -11.76 -6.44
C ALA A 75 -4.72 -10.70 -7.56
N ALA A 76 -5.27 -11.06 -8.73
CA ALA A 76 -5.49 -10.12 -9.81
C ALA A 76 -6.59 -9.10 -9.49
N ASP A 77 -7.74 -9.55 -8.99
CA ASP A 77 -8.89 -8.69 -8.69
C ASP A 77 -8.59 -7.72 -7.54
N LEU A 78 -8.05 -8.24 -6.43
CA LEU A 78 -7.78 -7.44 -5.25
C LEU A 78 -6.56 -6.52 -5.43
N ALA A 79 -5.65 -6.81 -6.37
CA ALA A 79 -4.63 -5.86 -6.77
C ALA A 79 -5.25 -4.58 -7.33
N ALA A 80 -6.23 -4.70 -8.21
CA ALA A 80 -6.96 -3.55 -8.72
C ALA A 80 -7.74 -2.81 -7.62
N VAL A 81 -8.42 -3.55 -6.76
CA VAL A 81 -9.14 -2.98 -5.59
C VAL A 81 -8.19 -2.19 -4.70
N ALA A 82 -7.00 -2.72 -4.41
CA ALA A 82 -5.99 -2.04 -3.59
C ALA A 82 -5.59 -0.69 -4.18
N HIS A 83 -5.33 -0.62 -5.50
CA HIS A 83 -4.99 0.63 -6.18
C HIS A 83 -6.14 1.63 -6.20
N LEU A 84 -7.34 1.19 -6.55
CA LEU A 84 -8.52 2.06 -6.62
C LEU A 84 -8.88 2.62 -5.25
N SER A 85 -8.84 1.77 -4.22
CA SER A 85 -9.11 2.17 -2.84
C SER A 85 -8.03 3.10 -2.28
N ALA A 86 -6.74 2.83 -2.58
CA ALA A 86 -5.65 3.69 -2.16
C ALA A 86 -5.80 5.12 -2.71
N ILE A 87 -6.17 5.26 -3.99
CA ILE A 87 -6.41 6.56 -4.62
C ILE A 87 -7.57 7.26 -3.94
N LYS A 88 -8.71 6.57 -3.78
CA LYS A 88 -9.95 7.13 -3.25
C LYS A 88 -9.84 7.53 -1.77
N ALA A 89 -9.31 6.64 -0.95
CA ALA A 89 -9.21 6.84 0.50
C ALA A 89 -7.96 7.62 0.93
N ARG A 90 -6.96 7.78 0.06
CA ARG A 90 -5.64 8.35 0.40
C ARG A 90 -4.95 7.59 1.53
N ILE A 91 -5.07 6.26 1.50
CA ILE A 91 -4.44 5.33 2.45
C ILE A 91 -3.65 4.32 1.63
N PRO A 92 -2.38 4.06 1.99
CA PRO A 92 -1.60 3.05 1.28
C PRO A 92 -2.08 1.64 1.61
N PHE A 93 -1.92 0.72 0.66
CA PHE A 93 -2.33 -0.68 0.79
C PHE A 93 -1.14 -1.63 0.74
N LEU A 94 -1.17 -2.63 1.62
CA LEU A 94 -0.33 -3.81 1.60
C LEU A 94 -1.20 -4.98 1.10
N HIS A 95 -1.15 -5.26 -0.19
CA HIS A 95 -1.82 -6.41 -0.80
C HIS A 95 -0.88 -7.61 -0.79
N PHE A 96 -1.30 -8.72 -0.20
CA PHE A 96 -0.44 -9.89 -0.05
C PHE A 96 -1.15 -11.20 -0.35
N PHE A 97 -0.36 -12.18 -0.73
CA PHE A 97 -0.77 -13.54 -1.07
C PHE A 97 0.34 -14.53 -0.73
N ASP A 98 0.05 -15.82 -0.75
CA ASP A 98 1.03 -16.86 -0.48
C ASP A 98 2.25 -16.74 -1.40
N GLY A 99 3.42 -16.67 -0.81
CA GLY A 99 4.67 -16.42 -1.49
C GLY A 99 5.31 -17.61 -2.19
N PHE A 100 4.66 -18.77 -2.18
CA PHE A 100 5.13 -19.95 -2.89
C PHE A 100 4.03 -20.56 -3.77
N ARG A 101 2.92 -20.95 -3.19
CA ARG A 101 1.82 -21.59 -3.94
C ARG A 101 1.19 -20.59 -4.91
N THR A 102 0.54 -19.56 -4.40
CA THR A 102 -0.16 -18.58 -5.25
C THR A 102 0.79 -17.84 -6.20
N SER A 103 1.98 -17.43 -5.74
CA SER A 103 2.92 -16.68 -6.57
C SER A 103 3.56 -17.48 -7.70
N HIS A 104 3.54 -18.81 -7.65
CA HIS A 104 4.12 -19.70 -8.66
C HIS A 104 3.06 -20.53 -9.41
N GLU A 105 1.80 -20.38 -9.06
CA GLU A 105 0.70 -21.09 -9.68
C GLU A 105 0.38 -20.50 -11.06
N ILE A 106 0.22 -21.37 -12.05
CA ILE A 106 -0.21 -20.99 -13.39
C ILE A 106 -1.69 -21.32 -13.54
N GLN A 107 -2.52 -20.30 -13.62
CA GLN A 107 -3.96 -20.44 -13.81
C GLN A 107 -4.45 -19.54 -14.94
N LYS A 108 -5.51 -19.97 -15.61
CA LYS A 108 -6.31 -19.07 -16.43
C LYS A 108 -7.19 -18.23 -15.50
N ILE A 109 -7.12 -16.92 -15.65
CA ILE A 109 -7.92 -15.96 -14.88
C ILE A 109 -8.73 -15.08 -15.82
N ASP A 110 -9.81 -14.52 -15.33
CA ASP A 110 -10.56 -13.46 -15.98
C ASP A 110 -9.97 -12.11 -15.58
N VAL A 111 -9.79 -11.22 -16.55
CA VAL A 111 -9.26 -9.86 -16.29
C VAL A 111 -10.16 -8.83 -16.95
N LEU A 112 -10.36 -7.70 -16.29
CA LEU A 112 -11.04 -6.54 -16.86
C LEU A 112 -10.15 -5.90 -17.92
N THR A 113 -10.78 -5.30 -18.92
CA THR A 113 -10.11 -4.48 -19.90
C THR A 113 -9.63 -3.15 -19.31
N TYR A 114 -8.69 -2.48 -19.96
CA TYR A 114 -8.25 -1.15 -19.54
C TYR A 114 -9.39 -0.13 -19.47
N ASP A 115 -10.34 -0.20 -20.39
CA ASP A 115 -11.50 0.69 -20.42
C ASP A 115 -12.46 0.45 -19.26
N GLU A 116 -12.58 -0.78 -18.80
CA GLU A 116 -13.36 -1.14 -17.62
C GLU A 116 -12.67 -0.63 -16.34
N TYR A 117 -11.36 -0.85 -16.21
CA TYR A 117 -10.59 -0.28 -15.09
C TYR A 117 -10.67 1.25 -15.07
N ALA A 118 -10.55 1.91 -16.21
CA ALA A 118 -10.62 3.37 -16.31
C ALA A 118 -11.94 3.93 -15.77
N LYS A 119 -13.06 3.22 -15.93
CA LYS A 119 -14.36 3.63 -15.39
C LYS A 119 -14.46 3.55 -13.87
N LEU A 120 -13.60 2.74 -13.23
CA LEU A 120 -13.59 2.55 -11.78
C LEU A 120 -12.71 3.57 -11.04
N VAL A 121 -11.85 4.28 -11.75
CA VAL A 121 -10.94 5.26 -11.17
C VAL A 121 -11.70 6.50 -10.70
N ASP A 122 -11.48 6.90 -9.46
CA ASP A 122 -11.90 8.21 -8.96
C ASP A 122 -10.89 9.28 -9.44
N TYR A 123 -11.19 9.88 -10.59
CA TYR A 123 -10.34 10.91 -11.19
C TYR A 123 -10.27 12.20 -10.37
N ASN A 124 -11.29 12.50 -9.56
CA ASN A 124 -11.28 13.67 -8.67
C ASN A 124 -10.27 13.44 -7.54
N ALA A 125 -10.30 12.27 -6.92
CA ALA A 125 -9.32 11.88 -5.89
C ALA A 125 -7.89 11.85 -6.46
N LEU A 126 -7.71 11.34 -7.67
CA LEU A 126 -6.41 11.34 -8.35
C LEU A 126 -5.90 12.76 -8.65
N ALA A 127 -6.78 13.64 -9.11
CA ALA A 127 -6.45 15.05 -9.35
C ALA A 127 -6.08 15.77 -8.05
N ALA A 128 -6.83 15.54 -6.97
CA ALA A 128 -6.53 16.07 -5.64
C ALA A 128 -5.18 15.56 -5.09
N PHE A 129 -4.85 14.29 -5.30
CA PHE A 129 -3.53 13.75 -4.96
C PHE A 129 -2.41 14.48 -5.70
N ARG A 130 -2.55 14.67 -7.02
CA ARG A 130 -1.56 15.35 -7.85
C ARG A 130 -1.42 16.84 -7.51
N ALA A 131 -2.51 17.51 -7.17
CA ALA A 131 -2.51 18.90 -6.74
C ALA A 131 -1.73 19.11 -5.42
N ASN A 132 -1.60 18.06 -4.60
CA ASN A 132 -0.81 18.09 -3.37
C ASN A 132 0.65 17.64 -3.56
N ALA A 133 1.10 17.40 -4.78
CA ALA A 133 2.48 17.01 -5.05
C ALA A 133 3.47 18.15 -4.71
N LEU A 134 4.72 17.75 -4.44
CA LEU A 134 5.81 18.71 -4.34
C LEU A 134 6.01 19.40 -5.70
N ASN A 135 5.86 20.70 -5.71
CA ASN A 135 5.98 21.54 -6.91
C ASN A 135 6.82 22.77 -6.59
N PRO A 136 7.90 23.06 -7.35
CA PRO A 136 8.71 24.25 -7.14
C PRO A 136 7.94 25.57 -7.30
N GLU A 137 6.87 25.59 -8.12
CA GLU A 137 6.02 26.78 -8.33
C GLU A 137 5.01 27.00 -7.19
N ASP A 138 4.67 25.95 -6.43
CA ASP A 138 3.83 26.00 -5.22
C ASP A 138 4.54 25.20 -4.12
N PRO A 139 5.62 25.75 -3.51
CA PRO A 139 6.47 25.00 -2.59
C PRO A 139 5.72 24.67 -1.31
N ARG A 140 5.79 23.41 -0.90
CA ARG A 140 5.22 22.88 0.35
C ARG A 140 6.29 22.16 1.14
N MET A 141 6.24 22.28 2.46
CA MET A 141 7.09 21.50 3.35
C MET A 141 6.35 20.25 3.82
N ARG A 142 7.07 19.14 3.86
CA ARG A 142 6.58 17.85 4.36
C ARG A 142 7.59 17.23 5.31
N SER A 143 7.13 16.33 6.16
CA SER A 143 7.98 15.59 7.10
C SER A 143 8.82 16.50 7.99
N LEU A 144 8.19 17.52 8.53
CA LEU A 144 8.79 18.40 9.50
C LEU A 144 8.94 17.71 10.87
N VAL A 145 9.70 18.33 11.75
CA VAL A 145 9.77 17.94 13.16
C VAL A 145 8.66 18.69 13.90
N ASP A 146 7.67 17.94 14.37
CA ASP A 146 6.59 18.48 15.19
C ASP A 146 6.94 18.41 16.68
N ASN A 147 6.46 19.39 17.43
CA ASN A 147 6.54 19.34 18.88
C ASN A 147 5.60 18.27 19.45
N PRO A 148 5.92 17.65 20.60
CA PRO A 148 5.10 16.58 21.19
C PRO A 148 3.64 16.97 21.44
N ASP A 149 3.37 18.22 21.71
CA ASP A 149 2.04 18.76 21.98
C ASP A 149 1.12 18.86 20.75
N ILE A 150 1.69 18.91 19.56
CA ILE A 150 0.92 18.91 18.28
C ILE A 150 1.02 17.62 17.50
N TYR A 151 2.11 16.86 17.67
CA TYR A 151 2.34 15.60 16.94
C TYR A 151 1.19 14.59 17.14
N PHE A 152 0.72 14.45 18.38
CA PHE A 152 -0.34 13.51 18.71
C PHE A 152 -1.66 13.89 18.02
N GLN A 153 -2.08 15.16 18.07
CA GLN A 153 -3.31 15.61 17.44
C GLN A 153 -3.27 15.46 15.91
N LEU A 154 -2.13 15.76 15.29
CA LEU A 154 -1.95 15.56 13.85
C LEU A 154 -2.03 14.08 13.48
N ARG A 155 -1.45 13.21 14.30
CA ARG A 155 -1.53 11.76 14.10
C ARG A 155 -2.97 11.24 14.26
N GLU A 156 -3.70 11.71 15.28
CA GLU A 156 -5.11 11.36 15.53
C GLU A 156 -6.04 11.80 14.40
N SER A 157 -5.77 12.92 13.74
CA SER A 157 -6.60 13.41 12.64
C SER A 157 -6.71 12.43 11.47
N ASN A 158 -5.76 11.52 11.32
CA ASN A 158 -5.77 10.48 10.29
C ASN A 158 -6.84 9.40 10.54
N ASN A 159 -7.35 9.27 11.76
CA ASN A 159 -8.34 8.25 12.10
C ASN A 159 -9.66 8.42 11.33
N THR A 160 -10.00 9.65 10.95
CA THR A 160 -11.20 9.91 10.12
C THR A 160 -11.09 9.29 8.74
N ASP A 161 -9.89 9.24 8.15
CA ASP A 161 -9.66 8.62 6.84
C ASP A 161 -9.71 7.08 6.96
N TYR A 162 -9.11 6.51 8.02
CA TYR A 162 -9.20 5.07 8.29
C TYR A 162 -10.62 4.59 8.54
N ALA A 163 -11.45 5.40 9.21
CA ALA A 163 -12.85 5.07 9.47
C ALA A 163 -13.71 5.00 8.18
N GLN A 164 -13.24 5.54 7.07
CA GLN A 164 -13.91 5.50 5.78
C GLN A 164 -13.54 4.26 4.93
N LEU A 165 -12.55 3.49 5.35
CA LEU A 165 -12.24 2.21 4.71
C LEU A 165 -13.38 1.22 5.01
N PRO A 166 -13.86 0.47 3.99
CA PRO A 166 -14.89 -0.53 4.16
C PRO A 166 -14.42 -1.73 4.98
#